data_634d981f3f61ad4920fda6a2ce0ef669
#
_entry.id   634d981f3f61ad4920fda6a2ce0ef669
#
_cell.length_a   1.000
_cell.length_b   1.000
_cell.length_c   1.000
_cell.angle_alpha   90.00
_cell.angle_beta   90.00
_cell.angle_gamma   90.00
#
_symmetry.space_group_name_H-M   'P 1'
#
loop_
_entity.id
_entity.type
_entity.pdbx_description
1 polymer ?
#
loop_
_entity_poly.entity_id
_entity_poly.type
_entity_poly.pdbx_seq_one_letter_code
_entity_poly.pdbx_strand_id
1 'polypeptide(L)'
;MNFMAEKLIITFDQYTKIVEKLAIEIHNNYKPTVLVGIMRGAAPILDILSRILKLPIAYIVIQSYSGKGMEDKQGQLMFAREISSLAENKDFNKVLLVDDLSDTGLTLNKSIEWLKNYEPTKDYINEVKTACLWKKKSSTFEPDFCPVKLDSDPWIVQPTEHYEEMS
;
A
#
# COMPACT_ATOMS: atom_id res chain seq x y z
N MET A 1 -19.35 -12.47 -25.45
CA MET A 1 -18.83 -11.11 -25.47
C MET A 1 -17.70 -11.03 -24.45
N ASN A 2 -16.48 -10.85 -24.91
CA ASN A 2 -15.39 -10.47 -24.00
C ASN A 2 -15.58 -9.02 -23.59
N PHE A 3 -16.13 -8.80 -22.42
CA PHE A 3 -16.07 -7.48 -21.81
C PHE A 3 -14.60 -7.25 -21.44
N MET A 4 -13.86 -6.49 -22.26
CA MET A 4 -12.58 -5.96 -21.85
C MET A 4 -12.83 -5.14 -20.59
N ALA A 5 -12.11 -5.43 -19.51
CA ALA A 5 -12.16 -4.63 -18.31
C ALA A 5 -11.82 -3.18 -18.68
N GLU A 6 -12.60 -2.23 -18.17
CA GLU A 6 -12.30 -0.81 -18.33
C GLU A 6 -10.89 -0.53 -17.80
N LYS A 7 -10.09 0.22 -18.56
CA LYS A 7 -8.73 0.61 -18.14
C LYS A 7 -8.72 2.08 -17.75
N LEU A 8 -8.14 2.37 -16.61
CA LEU A 8 -7.83 3.71 -16.15
C LEU A 8 -6.33 3.93 -16.25
N ILE A 9 -5.89 4.67 -17.26
CA ILE A 9 -4.47 4.93 -17.51
C ILE A 9 -4.05 6.18 -16.74
N ILE A 10 -3.02 6.05 -15.92
CA ILE A 10 -2.49 7.10 -15.07
C ILE A 10 -1.11 7.53 -15.56
N THR A 11 -0.94 8.82 -15.86
CA THR A 11 0.36 9.40 -16.21
C THR A 11 1.21 9.66 -14.95
N PHE A 12 2.53 9.83 -15.10
CA PHE A 12 3.39 10.23 -13.99
C PHE A 12 2.96 11.56 -13.35
N ASP A 13 2.53 12.53 -14.13
CA ASP A 13 2.04 13.82 -13.63
C ASP A 13 0.78 13.64 -12.78
N GLN A 14 -0.19 12.86 -13.26
CA GLN A 14 -1.39 12.53 -12.48
C GLN A 14 -1.06 11.78 -11.19
N TYR A 15 -0.16 10.80 -11.29
CA TYR A 15 0.28 10.00 -10.16
C TYR A 15 0.89 10.86 -9.05
N THR A 16 1.86 11.70 -9.39
CA THR A 16 2.51 12.58 -8.42
C THR A 16 1.55 13.55 -7.75
N LYS A 17 0.60 14.10 -8.48
CA LYS A 17 -0.47 14.95 -7.92
C LYS A 17 -1.36 14.22 -6.93
N ILE A 18 -1.67 12.95 -7.19
CA ILE A 18 -2.46 12.13 -6.26
C ILE A 18 -1.66 11.87 -4.98
N VAL A 19 -0.35 11.57 -5.09
CA VAL A 19 0.51 11.39 -3.92
C VAL A 19 0.65 12.67 -3.09
N GLU A 20 0.79 13.82 -3.73
CA GLU A 20 0.83 15.13 -3.06
C GLU A 20 -0.48 15.39 -2.29
N LYS A 21 -1.63 15.09 -2.91
CA LYS A 21 -2.92 15.20 -2.25
C LYS A 21 -3.02 14.29 -1.03
N LEU A 22 -2.56 13.04 -1.15
CA LEU A 22 -2.48 12.11 -0.03
C LEU A 22 -1.60 12.67 1.10
N ALA A 23 -0.45 13.25 0.78
CA ALA A 23 0.44 13.86 1.76
C ALA A 23 -0.24 14.99 2.55
N ILE A 24 -1.02 15.84 1.88
CA ILE A 24 -1.78 16.92 2.51
C ILE A 24 -2.85 16.35 3.45
N GLU A 25 -3.60 15.35 3.03
CA GLU A 25 -4.61 14.70 3.86
C GLU A 25 -3.99 14.11 5.15
N ILE A 26 -2.87 13.41 5.01
CA ILE A 26 -2.14 12.85 6.15
C ILE A 26 -1.63 13.96 7.07
N HIS A 27 -0.96 14.97 6.51
CA HIS A 27 -0.38 16.08 7.29
C HIS A 27 -1.43 16.79 8.15
N ASN A 28 -2.63 17.00 7.61
CA ASN A 28 -3.70 17.71 8.30
C ASN A 28 -4.41 16.88 9.35
N ASN A 29 -4.48 15.57 9.19
CA ASN A 29 -5.38 14.73 9.97
C ASN A 29 -4.69 13.65 10.81
N TYR A 30 -3.39 13.42 10.59
CA TYR A 30 -2.66 12.37 11.28
C TYR A 30 -1.19 12.73 11.46
N LYS A 31 -0.61 12.28 12.55
CA LYS A 31 0.82 12.46 12.86
C LYS A 31 1.49 11.09 13.01
N PRO A 32 1.72 10.37 11.92
CA PRO A 32 2.45 9.10 12.01
C PRO A 32 3.88 9.31 12.47
N THR A 33 4.46 8.28 13.05
CA THR A 33 5.88 8.27 13.47
C THR A 33 6.75 7.47 12.53
N VAL A 34 6.15 6.61 11.72
CA VAL A 34 6.82 5.81 10.69
C VAL A 34 5.87 5.52 9.53
N LEU A 35 6.42 5.48 8.32
CA LEU A 35 5.73 5.03 7.12
C LEU A 35 6.17 3.60 6.81
N VAL A 36 5.22 2.67 6.71
CA VAL A 36 5.48 1.29 6.34
C VAL A 36 4.85 1.01 4.98
N GLY A 37 5.66 0.77 3.98
CA GLY A 37 5.20 0.53 2.61
C GLY A 37 5.16 -0.94 2.25
N ILE A 38 4.10 -1.34 1.54
CA ILE A 38 3.95 -2.68 0.97
C ILE A 38 4.61 -2.69 -0.41
N MET A 39 5.72 -3.41 -0.52
CA MET A 39 6.48 -3.50 -1.77
C MET A 39 5.82 -4.50 -2.73
N ARG A 40 5.86 -4.19 -4.00
CA ARG A 40 6.52 -3.09 -4.74
C ARG A 40 5.62 -1.85 -4.91
N GLY A 41 4.29 -2.01 -4.85
CA GLY A 41 3.34 -0.97 -5.21
C GLY A 41 3.53 0.36 -4.46
N ALA A 42 3.87 0.30 -3.18
CA ALA A 42 4.07 1.50 -2.37
C ALA A 42 5.43 2.20 -2.57
N ALA A 43 6.38 1.61 -3.31
CA ALA A 43 7.74 2.15 -3.39
C ALA A 43 7.80 3.63 -3.84
N PRO A 44 7.20 4.03 -4.97
CA PRO A 44 7.25 5.44 -5.40
C PRO A 44 6.50 6.37 -4.45
N ILE A 45 5.39 5.89 -3.88
CA ILE A 45 4.58 6.66 -2.94
C ILE A 45 5.39 6.95 -1.68
N LEU A 46 6.04 5.92 -1.16
CA LEU A 46 6.81 6.01 0.08
C LEU A 46 7.98 6.97 -0.04
N ASP A 47 8.69 6.97 -1.18
CA ASP A 47 9.77 7.92 -1.45
C ASP A 47 9.25 9.36 -1.36
N ILE A 48 8.17 9.68 -2.05
CA ILE A 48 7.60 11.02 -2.06
C ILE A 48 7.06 11.42 -0.68
N LEU A 49 6.25 10.55 -0.05
CA LEU A 49 5.66 10.83 1.26
C LEU A 49 6.72 11.06 2.33
N SER A 50 7.78 10.26 2.35
CA SER A 50 8.84 10.38 3.34
C SER A 50 9.56 11.71 3.26
N ARG A 51 9.77 12.22 2.05
CA ARG A 51 10.39 13.53 1.82
C ARG A 51 9.50 14.69 2.27
N ILE A 52 8.20 14.62 1.94
CA ILE A 52 7.24 15.66 2.32
C ILE A 52 7.01 15.67 3.83
N LEU A 53 6.76 14.50 4.41
CA LEU A 53 6.39 14.37 5.83
C LEU A 53 7.60 14.29 6.76
N LYS A 54 8.81 14.10 6.21
CA LYS A 54 10.09 13.97 6.95
C LYS A 54 10.04 12.85 7.99
N LEU A 55 9.55 11.69 7.57
CA LEU A 55 9.38 10.52 8.41
C LEU A 55 10.30 9.38 7.99
N PRO A 56 10.72 8.54 8.96
CA PRO A 56 11.42 7.30 8.64
C PRO A 56 10.52 6.34 7.89
N ILE A 57 11.12 5.49 7.08
CA ILE A 57 10.43 4.50 6.26
C ILE A 57 10.82 3.08 6.63
N ALA A 58 9.88 2.18 6.44
CA ALA A 58 10.07 0.74 6.54
C ALA A 58 9.37 0.04 5.39
N TYR A 59 9.84 -1.15 5.03
CA TYR A 59 9.28 -1.93 3.92
C TYR A 59 8.86 -3.30 4.38
N ILE A 60 7.69 -3.74 3.91
CA ILE A 60 7.26 -5.14 3.95
C ILE A 60 7.12 -5.63 2.51
N VAL A 61 7.66 -6.82 2.24
CA VAL A 61 7.42 -7.47 0.94
C VAL A 61 6.29 -8.47 1.11
N ILE A 62 5.24 -8.29 0.32
CA ILE A 62 4.07 -9.16 0.30
C ILE A 62 3.83 -9.62 -1.12
N GLN A 63 3.60 -10.90 -1.28
CA GLN A 63 3.32 -11.51 -2.57
C GLN A 63 2.13 -12.45 -2.44
N SER A 64 1.21 -12.40 -3.40
CA SER A 64 0.16 -13.40 -3.51
C SER A 64 0.72 -14.69 -4.12
N TYR A 65 0.22 -15.84 -3.65
CA TYR A 65 0.51 -17.12 -4.29
C TYR A 65 -0.14 -17.15 -5.66
N SER A 66 0.67 -17.21 -6.70
CA SER A 66 0.24 -17.42 -8.08
C SER A 66 1.16 -18.43 -8.73
N GLY A 67 0.63 -19.51 -9.28
CA GLY A 67 1.43 -20.47 -10.04
C GLY A 67 0.81 -21.85 -10.14
N LYS A 68 1.18 -22.59 -11.19
CA LYS A 68 0.81 -23.99 -11.39
C LYS A 68 1.43 -24.85 -10.28
N GLY A 69 0.62 -25.58 -9.55
CA GLY A 69 1.04 -26.45 -8.47
C GLY A 69 0.83 -25.88 -7.05
N MET A 70 0.22 -24.72 -6.93
CA MET A 70 -0.13 -24.09 -5.64
C MET A 70 -1.65 -23.89 -5.51
N GLU A 71 -2.44 -24.78 -6.09
CA GLU A 71 -3.90 -24.68 -6.11
C GLU A 71 -4.52 -24.56 -4.71
N ASP A 72 -3.94 -25.27 -3.73
CA ASP A 72 -4.39 -25.24 -2.34
C ASP A 72 -4.07 -23.91 -1.61
N LYS A 73 -3.24 -23.04 -2.22
CA LYS A 73 -2.80 -21.78 -1.64
C LYS A 73 -3.26 -20.55 -2.43
N GLN A 74 -4.06 -20.74 -3.45
CA GLN A 74 -4.59 -19.65 -4.26
C GLN A 74 -5.39 -18.68 -3.39
N GLY A 75 -5.04 -17.39 -3.45
CA GLY A 75 -5.63 -16.34 -2.59
C GLY A 75 -4.95 -16.15 -1.23
N GLN A 76 -3.90 -16.92 -0.92
CA GLN A 76 -3.08 -16.68 0.27
C GLN A 76 -1.96 -15.67 -0.03
N LEU A 77 -1.58 -14.90 0.99
CA LEU A 77 -0.48 -13.95 0.93
C LEU A 77 0.76 -14.53 1.60
N MET A 78 1.92 -14.34 0.95
CA MET A 78 3.22 -14.56 1.55
C MET A 78 3.76 -13.23 2.08
N PHE A 79 4.22 -13.23 3.33
CA PHE A 79 4.91 -12.11 3.93
C PHE A 79 6.41 -12.40 4.02
N ALA A 80 7.24 -11.40 3.77
CA ALA A 80 8.64 -11.47 4.12
C ALA A 80 8.79 -11.71 5.63
N ARG A 81 9.91 -12.29 6.01
CA ARG A 81 10.15 -12.64 7.43
C ARG A 81 10.40 -11.42 8.31
N GLU A 82 10.91 -10.36 7.70
CA GLU A 82 11.40 -9.19 8.42
C GLU A 82 10.96 -7.90 7.73
N ILE A 83 10.83 -6.86 8.53
CA ILE A 83 10.71 -5.49 8.06
C ILE A 83 12.12 -4.97 7.78
N SER A 84 12.33 -4.40 6.60
CA SER A 84 13.57 -3.68 6.28
C SER A 84 13.41 -2.21 6.64
N SER A 85 14.21 -1.72 7.57
CA SER A 85 14.15 -0.33 8.03
C SER A 85 15.41 0.07 8.76
N LEU A 86 15.69 1.38 8.77
CA LEU A 86 16.63 2.02 9.70
C LEU A 86 15.90 2.73 10.85
N ALA A 87 14.58 2.71 10.88
CA ALA A 87 13.80 3.21 11.99
C ALA A 87 14.05 2.37 13.25
N GLU A 88 14.07 3.02 14.41
CA GLU A 88 14.15 2.31 15.68
C GLU A 88 12.79 1.70 16.03
N ASN A 89 12.78 0.65 16.84
CA ASN A 89 11.52 -0.02 17.24
C ASN A 89 10.51 0.94 17.87
N LYS A 90 10.98 1.93 18.63
CA LYS A 90 10.13 2.98 19.25
C LYS A 90 9.41 3.87 18.21
N ASP A 91 9.95 4.00 16.99
CA ASP A 91 9.33 4.78 15.92
C ASP A 91 8.05 4.15 15.41
N PHE A 92 7.85 2.85 15.66
CA PHE A 92 6.63 2.11 15.29
C PHE A 92 5.43 2.40 16.19
N ASN A 93 5.43 3.50 16.92
CA ASN A 93 4.32 3.89 17.81
C ASN A 93 3.03 4.19 17.04
N LYS A 94 3.11 5.05 16.03
CA LYS A 94 2.00 5.40 15.13
C LYS A 94 2.38 5.07 13.70
N VAL A 95 1.92 3.93 13.24
CA VAL A 95 2.26 3.41 11.90
C VAL A 95 1.27 3.91 10.87
N LEU A 96 1.77 4.45 9.76
CA LEU A 96 0.99 4.59 8.54
C LEU A 96 1.41 3.50 7.55
N LEU A 97 0.52 2.54 7.33
CA LEU A 97 0.69 1.45 6.37
C LEU A 97 0.23 1.91 5.00
N VAL A 98 1.13 1.89 4.03
CA VAL A 98 0.93 2.44 2.68
C VAL A 98 0.94 1.34 1.64
N ASP A 99 -0.08 1.31 0.80
CA ASP A 99 -0.14 0.52 -0.44
C ASP A 99 -0.53 1.44 -1.61
N ASP A 100 -0.47 0.95 -2.83
CA ASP A 100 -0.89 1.72 -4.00
C ASP A 100 -2.41 1.68 -4.19
N LEU A 101 -3.01 0.51 -4.03
CA LEU A 101 -4.38 0.22 -4.41
C LEU A 101 -5.08 -0.67 -3.38
N SER A 102 -6.30 -0.32 -3.00
CA SER A 102 -7.23 -1.22 -2.33
C SER A 102 -8.16 -1.86 -3.36
N ASP A 103 -7.76 -3.03 -3.86
CA ASP A 103 -8.52 -3.80 -4.87
C ASP A 103 -9.64 -4.61 -4.20
N THR A 104 -9.28 -5.68 -3.48
CA THR A 104 -10.22 -6.44 -2.64
C THR A 104 -10.20 -5.98 -1.18
N GLY A 105 -9.11 -5.40 -0.76
CA GLY A 105 -8.82 -5.02 0.62
C GLY A 105 -8.11 -6.10 1.44
N LEU A 106 -7.90 -7.28 0.86
CA LEU A 106 -7.27 -8.40 1.56
C LEU A 106 -5.85 -8.08 2.02
N THR A 107 -5.04 -7.49 1.13
CA THR A 107 -3.63 -7.18 1.43
C THR A 107 -3.50 -6.21 2.61
N LEU A 108 -4.23 -5.11 2.59
CA LEU A 108 -4.20 -4.13 3.70
C LEU A 108 -4.68 -4.74 5.01
N ASN A 109 -5.78 -5.48 4.97
CA ASN A 109 -6.34 -6.10 6.16
C ASN A 109 -5.38 -7.11 6.81
N LYS A 110 -4.81 -8.01 6.01
CA LYS A 110 -3.84 -9.00 6.47
C LYS A 110 -2.50 -8.37 6.91
N SER A 111 -2.10 -7.28 6.29
CA SER A 111 -0.89 -6.56 6.65
C SER A 111 -0.99 -5.89 8.02
N ILE A 112 -2.15 -5.34 8.36
CA ILE A 112 -2.40 -4.82 9.70
C ILE A 112 -2.27 -5.92 10.75
N GLU A 113 -2.90 -7.07 10.51
CA GLU A 113 -2.82 -8.24 11.39
C GLU A 113 -1.39 -8.70 11.57
N TRP A 114 -0.63 -8.82 10.47
CA TRP A 114 0.77 -9.22 10.50
C TRP A 114 1.64 -8.24 11.28
N LEU A 115 1.50 -6.93 11.04
CA LEU A 115 2.25 -5.89 11.76
C LEU A 115 2.02 -5.94 13.27
N LYS A 116 0.77 -6.08 13.69
CA LYS A 116 0.40 -6.14 15.11
C LYS A 116 0.94 -7.38 15.83
N ASN A 117 1.36 -8.39 15.07
CA ASN A 117 1.94 -9.62 15.59
C ASN A 117 3.46 -9.74 15.33
N TYR A 118 4.07 -8.78 14.64
CA TYR A 118 5.50 -8.80 14.34
C TYR A 118 6.32 -8.56 15.59
N GLU A 119 7.00 -9.61 16.06
CA GLU A 119 7.68 -9.65 17.37
C GLU A 119 8.58 -8.43 17.65
N PRO A 120 9.45 -7.97 16.73
CA PRO A 120 10.35 -6.87 17.04
C PRO A 120 9.68 -5.54 17.37
N THR A 121 8.47 -5.29 16.84
CA THR A 121 7.82 -3.96 16.94
C THR A 121 6.45 -3.99 17.59
N LYS A 122 5.82 -5.15 17.77
CA LYS A 122 4.43 -5.27 18.25
C LYS A 122 4.15 -4.52 19.53
N ASP A 123 5.11 -4.54 20.47
CA ASP A 123 4.93 -3.91 21.79
C ASP A 123 5.06 -2.38 21.76
N TYR A 124 5.53 -1.82 20.67
CA TYR A 124 5.64 -0.37 20.45
C TYR A 124 4.45 0.22 19.69
N ILE A 125 3.68 -0.61 18.99
CA ILE A 125 2.57 -0.17 18.14
C ILE A 125 1.35 0.19 18.99
N ASN A 126 1.00 1.48 19.01
CA ASN A 126 -0.25 1.95 19.62
C ASN A 126 -1.37 2.10 18.58
N GLU A 127 -1.02 2.52 17.37
CA GLU A 127 -1.99 2.78 16.32
C GLU A 127 -1.43 2.40 14.96
N VAL A 128 -2.27 1.80 14.11
CA VAL A 128 -1.99 1.58 12.69
C VAL A 128 -3.12 2.20 11.90
N LYS A 129 -2.78 3.16 11.05
CA LYS A 129 -3.68 3.69 10.01
C LYS A 129 -3.17 3.30 8.63
N THR A 130 -4.04 3.35 7.66
CA THR A 130 -3.80 2.89 6.30
C THR A 130 -3.97 3.99 5.28
N ALA A 131 -3.17 3.94 4.23
CA ALA A 131 -3.25 4.85 3.10
C ALA A 131 -3.05 4.10 1.78
N CYS A 132 -3.79 4.50 0.76
CA CYS A 132 -3.56 4.09 -0.63
C CYS A 132 -3.97 5.22 -1.58
N LEU A 133 -3.61 5.11 -2.86
CA LEU A 133 -3.99 6.12 -3.86
C LEU A 133 -5.40 5.90 -4.38
N TRP A 134 -5.76 4.64 -4.65
CA TRP A 134 -7.05 4.27 -5.22
C TRP A 134 -7.73 3.20 -4.37
N LYS A 135 -9.05 3.32 -4.25
CA LYS A 135 -9.91 2.26 -3.74
C LYS A 135 -10.94 1.92 -4.81
N LYS A 136 -10.99 0.64 -5.21
CA LYS A 136 -12.03 0.13 -6.12
C LYS A 136 -13.37 0.00 -5.42
N LYS A 137 -14.44 0.07 -6.21
CA LYS A 137 -15.82 -0.04 -5.69
C LYS A 137 -16.05 -1.34 -4.93
N SER A 138 -15.54 -2.45 -5.45
CA SER A 138 -15.71 -3.77 -4.86
C SER A 138 -14.85 -4.04 -3.62
N SER A 139 -13.87 -3.16 -3.31
CA SER A 139 -13.05 -3.33 -2.12
C SER A 139 -13.89 -3.26 -0.84
N THR A 140 -13.75 -4.28 -0.01
CA THR A 140 -14.41 -4.37 1.30
C THR A 140 -13.64 -3.66 2.42
N PHE A 141 -12.44 -3.18 2.12
CA PHE A 141 -11.59 -2.46 3.07
C PHE A 141 -11.68 -0.96 2.82
N GLU A 142 -11.92 -0.19 3.89
CA GLU A 142 -11.93 1.27 3.85
C GLU A 142 -10.59 1.80 4.38
N PRO A 143 -9.67 2.28 3.52
CA PRO A 143 -8.45 2.94 3.97
C PRO A 143 -8.75 4.22 4.75
N ASP A 144 -7.93 4.53 5.75
CA ASP A 144 -8.07 5.78 6.50
C ASP A 144 -7.82 7.01 5.63
N PHE A 145 -6.89 6.90 4.68
CA PHE A 145 -6.55 7.95 3.71
C PHE A 145 -6.54 7.36 2.31
N CYS A 146 -7.38 7.91 1.44
CA CYS A 146 -7.47 7.49 0.04
C CYS A 146 -8.00 8.64 -0.83
N PRO A 147 -7.13 9.34 -1.59
CA PRO A 147 -7.55 10.48 -2.41
C PRO A 147 -8.55 10.14 -3.51
N VAL A 148 -8.47 8.94 -4.08
CA VAL A 148 -9.30 8.54 -5.22
C VAL A 148 -10.12 7.29 -4.88
N LYS A 149 -11.40 7.49 -4.62
CA LYS A 149 -12.39 6.41 -4.45
C LYS A 149 -13.16 6.24 -5.75
N LEU A 150 -13.07 5.07 -6.34
CA LEU A 150 -13.66 4.78 -7.64
C LEU A 150 -15.10 4.26 -7.51
N ASP A 151 -15.94 4.61 -8.47
CA ASP A 151 -17.34 4.14 -8.57
C ASP A 151 -17.47 2.82 -9.33
N SER A 152 -16.35 2.29 -9.81
CA SER A 152 -16.25 1.06 -10.60
C SER A 152 -14.96 0.32 -10.26
N ASP A 153 -14.73 -0.78 -10.95
CA ASP A 153 -13.57 -1.66 -10.74
C ASP A 153 -12.67 -1.72 -12.00
N PRO A 154 -12.15 -0.59 -12.51
CA PRO A 154 -11.30 -0.58 -13.68
C PRO A 154 -9.94 -1.23 -13.37
N TRP A 155 -9.27 -1.70 -14.41
CA TRP A 155 -7.84 -1.99 -14.32
C TRP A 155 -7.08 -0.67 -14.29
N ILE A 156 -6.40 -0.38 -13.20
CA ILE A 156 -5.60 0.84 -13.06
C ILE A 156 -4.21 0.57 -13.64
N VAL A 157 -3.92 1.21 -14.77
CA VAL A 157 -2.60 1.14 -15.41
C VAL A 157 -1.74 2.24 -14.81
N GLN A 158 -0.87 1.87 -13.89
CA GLN A 158 0.04 2.79 -13.23
C GLN A 158 1.21 3.18 -14.15
N PRO A 159 1.87 4.34 -13.92
CA PRO A 159 2.92 4.82 -14.82
C PRO A 159 4.10 3.88 -14.96
N THR A 160 4.34 3.01 -13.99
CA THR A 160 5.46 2.06 -14.00
C THR A 160 5.15 0.74 -14.72
N GLU A 161 3.89 0.45 -15.02
CA GLU A 161 3.49 -0.84 -15.62
C GLU A 161 4.04 -1.02 -17.03
N HIS A 162 4.24 0.05 -17.79
CA HIS A 162 4.82 -0.05 -19.13
C HIS A 162 6.23 -0.65 -19.14
N TYR A 163 6.96 -0.55 -18.03
CA TYR A 163 8.30 -1.16 -17.94
C TYR A 163 8.22 -2.70 -17.92
N GLU A 164 7.12 -3.28 -17.50
CA GLU A 164 6.89 -4.72 -17.50
C GLU A 164 6.71 -5.27 -18.93
N GLU A 165 6.31 -4.43 -19.87
CA GLU A 165 6.13 -4.76 -21.28
C GLU A 165 7.40 -4.59 -22.13
N MET A 166 8.48 -4.06 -21.56
CA MET A 166 9.72 -3.76 -22.25
C MET A 166 10.71 -4.94 -22.35
N SER A 167 10.37 -6.07 -21.73
CA SER A 167 11.24 -7.28 -21.72
C SER A 167 10.90 -8.27 -22.81
#